data_83e702579b347638b296025554eb71f2
#
_entry.id   83e702579b347638b296025554eb71f2
#
_cell.length_a   1.000
_cell.length_b   1.000
_cell.length_c   1.000
_cell.angle_alpha   90.00
_cell.angle_beta   90.00
_cell.angle_gamma   90.00
#
_symmetry.space_group_name_H-M   'P 1'
#
loop_
_entity.id
_entity.type
_entity.pdbx_description
1 polymer ?
#
loop_
_entity_poly.entity_id
_entity_poly.type
_entity_poly.pdbx_seq_one_letter_code
_entity_poly.pdbx_strand_id
1 'polypeptide(L)'
;MVITIHQPEHFPYEGFFQKMEASELFIILDNVNYRKNYFQNRNKLLNNNGVEEWFTIQVEKGATSKHIKDVKVVDGPWRKKIVKKLEQNLGVNLEHIYAQDKLIDINIQSIEYCREILNITTPMIYASKLDLSGPSGKDYLDMNYFKDIEVKYFEPKVDNYYSTLYNIHK
;
A
#
# COMPACT_ATOMS: atom_id res chain seq x y z
N MET A 1 -14.82 12.60 -13.52
CA MET A 1 -14.46 11.80 -12.32
C MET A 1 -13.08 11.20 -12.53
N VAL A 2 -12.13 11.49 -11.65
CA VAL A 2 -10.77 10.93 -11.71
C VAL A 2 -10.72 9.70 -10.78
N ILE A 3 -10.44 8.53 -11.35
CA ILE A 3 -10.28 7.28 -10.60
C ILE A 3 -8.83 6.83 -10.74
N THR A 4 -8.21 6.46 -9.62
CA THR A 4 -6.86 5.89 -9.65
C THR A 4 -6.86 4.51 -9.03
N ILE A 5 -5.94 3.67 -9.51
CA ILE A 5 -5.80 2.28 -9.08
C ILE A 5 -4.34 2.04 -8.70
N HIS A 6 -4.11 1.44 -7.53
CA HIS A 6 -2.78 1.06 -7.08
C HIS A 6 -2.81 -0.19 -6.20
N GLN A 7 -1.73 -0.98 -6.25
CA GLN A 7 -1.55 -2.10 -5.32
C GLN A 7 -1.33 -1.56 -3.90
N PRO A 8 -1.81 -2.25 -2.86
CA PRO A 8 -1.51 -1.87 -1.49
C PRO A 8 -0.03 -2.08 -1.19
N GLU A 9 0.62 -1.03 -0.71
CA GLU A 9 2.03 -1.02 -0.33
C GLU A 9 2.18 -0.79 1.17
N HIS A 10 3.29 -1.25 1.73
CA HIS A 10 3.61 -1.09 3.14
C HIS A 10 4.24 0.28 3.38
N PHE A 11 3.55 1.17 4.08
CA PHE A 11 3.94 2.57 4.26
C PHE A 11 4.41 3.20 2.95
N PRO A 12 3.52 3.38 1.96
CA PRO A 12 3.88 3.80 0.62
C PRO A 12 4.73 5.08 0.59
N TYR A 13 5.46 5.29 -0.50
CA TYR A 13 6.17 6.53 -0.74
C TYR A 13 5.19 7.69 -1.03
N GLU A 14 5.66 8.92 -0.94
CA GLU A 14 4.84 10.13 -1.05
C GLU A 14 4.00 10.20 -2.34
N GLY A 15 4.56 9.78 -3.47
CA GLY A 15 3.85 9.77 -4.75
C GLY A 15 2.59 8.90 -4.79
N PHE A 16 2.49 7.88 -3.92
CA PHE A 16 1.27 7.11 -3.75
C PHE A 16 0.14 8.01 -3.18
N PHE A 17 0.46 8.84 -2.20
CA PHE A 17 -0.51 9.74 -1.56
C PHE A 17 -0.84 10.94 -2.42
N GLN A 18 0.11 11.50 -3.15
CA GLN A 18 -0.15 12.53 -4.17
C GLN A 18 -1.12 12.03 -5.24
N LYS A 19 -0.95 10.78 -5.69
CA LYS A 19 -1.86 10.13 -6.62
C LYS A 19 -3.25 9.93 -6.02
N MET A 20 -3.33 9.56 -4.75
CA MET A 20 -4.59 9.40 -4.04
C MET A 20 -5.32 10.74 -3.90
N GLU A 21 -4.63 11.78 -3.48
CA GLU A 21 -5.18 13.12 -3.30
C GLU A 21 -5.69 13.73 -4.63
N ALA A 22 -4.99 13.45 -5.74
CA ALA A 22 -5.40 13.89 -7.08
C ALA A 22 -6.61 13.15 -7.65
N SER A 23 -7.21 12.21 -6.92
CA SER A 23 -8.33 11.40 -7.38
C SER A 23 -9.60 11.61 -6.54
N GLU A 24 -10.76 11.41 -7.18
CA GLU A 24 -12.08 11.40 -6.53
C GLU A 24 -12.41 10.01 -5.93
N LEU A 25 -11.73 8.97 -6.43
CA LEU A 25 -11.85 7.61 -5.95
C LEU A 25 -10.52 6.87 -6.12
N PHE A 26 -10.06 6.21 -5.06
CA PHE A 26 -8.86 5.40 -5.09
C PHE A 26 -9.20 3.90 -4.93
N ILE A 27 -8.77 3.08 -5.89
CA ILE A 27 -9.02 1.65 -5.89
C ILE A 27 -7.77 0.91 -5.45
N ILE A 28 -7.88 0.18 -4.34
CA ILE A 28 -6.86 -0.75 -3.86
C ILE A 28 -6.92 -2.03 -4.68
N LEU A 29 -5.89 -2.27 -5.49
CA LEU A 29 -5.77 -3.46 -6.34
C LEU A 29 -5.27 -4.66 -5.52
N ASP A 30 -6.14 -5.26 -4.75
CA ASP A 30 -5.85 -6.33 -3.78
C ASP A 30 -5.96 -7.75 -4.34
N ASN A 31 -6.55 -7.89 -5.53
CA ASN A 31 -6.83 -9.16 -6.22
C ASN A 31 -5.80 -9.53 -7.30
N VAL A 32 -4.58 -9.00 -7.20
CA VAL A 32 -3.43 -9.37 -8.04
C VAL A 32 -2.40 -10.15 -7.23
N ASN A 33 -1.54 -10.89 -7.92
CA ASN A 33 -0.53 -11.73 -7.28
C ASN A 33 0.48 -10.90 -6.48
N TYR A 34 0.79 -11.40 -5.28
CA TYR A 34 1.85 -10.84 -4.46
C TYR A 34 3.22 -10.98 -5.14
N ARG A 35 4.01 -9.92 -5.04
CA ARG A 35 5.40 -9.87 -5.57
C ARG A 35 6.39 -9.79 -4.42
N LYS A 36 7.23 -10.83 -4.30
CA LYS A 36 8.28 -10.88 -3.29
C LYS A 36 9.30 -9.76 -3.48
N ASN A 37 9.77 -9.22 -2.37
CA ASN A 37 10.79 -8.16 -2.35
C ASN A 37 10.37 -6.87 -3.09
N TYR A 38 9.09 -6.63 -3.17
CA TYR A 38 8.49 -5.40 -3.66
C TYR A 38 7.92 -4.57 -2.49
N PHE A 39 7.46 -3.36 -2.75
CA PHE A 39 6.93 -2.46 -1.72
C PHE A 39 5.66 -2.96 -1.01
N GLN A 40 5.09 -4.06 -1.47
CA GLN A 40 3.95 -4.70 -0.82
C GLN A 40 4.28 -5.23 0.59
N ASN A 41 5.50 -5.74 0.81
CA ASN A 41 5.88 -6.30 2.11
C ASN A 41 7.11 -5.64 2.74
N ARG A 42 7.64 -4.59 2.14
CA ARG A 42 8.80 -3.87 2.69
C ARG A 42 8.85 -2.42 2.24
N ASN A 43 9.48 -1.60 3.04
CA ASN A 43 9.88 -0.26 2.64
C ASN A 43 11.17 0.11 3.36
N LYS A 44 11.71 1.30 3.09
CA LYS A 44 12.96 1.79 3.64
C LYS A 44 12.82 3.19 4.23
N LEU A 45 13.70 3.50 5.16
CA LEU A 45 13.89 4.83 5.74
C LEU A 45 15.40 5.11 5.89
N LEU A 46 15.75 6.36 6.12
CA LEU A 46 17.07 6.68 6.63
C LEU A 46 17.06 6.59 8.15
N ASN A 47 18.04 5.90 8.73
CA ASN A 47 18.22 5.89 10.18
C ASN A 47 18.85 7.21 10.66
N ASN A 48 19.03 7.34 11.99
CA ASN A 48 19.60 8.54 12.60
C ASN A 48 21.07 8.84 12.18
N ASN A 49 21.75 7.87 11.55
CA ASN A 49 23.08 8.02 11.01
C ASN A 49 23.09 8.29 9.49
N GLY A 50 21.92 8.50 8.87
CA GLY A 50 21.81 8.73 7.43
C GLY A 50 21.98 7.47 6.56
N VAL A 51 21.88 6.27 7.16
CA VAL A 51 22.02 4.99 6.45
C VAL A 51 20.65 4.44 6.10
N GLU A 52 20.49 3.97 4.85
CA GLU A 52 19.24 3.30 4.45
C GLU A 52 19.02 2.00 5.21
N GLU A 53 17.85 1.88 5.79
CA GLU A 53 17.40 0.68 6.47
C GLU A 53 16.06 0.19 5.96
N TRP A 54 16.02 -1.09 5.61
CA TRP A 54 14.79 -1.76 5.23
C TRP A 54 14.04 -2.29 6.45
N PHE A 55 12.73 -2.20 6.39
CA PHE A 55 11.81 -2.88 7.31
C PHE A 55 10.88 -3.77 6.49
N THR A 56 10.95 -5.07 6.77
CA THR A 56 10.34 -6.11 5.93
C THR A 56 9.41 -6.99 6.74
N ILE A 57 8.16 -7.08 6.29
CA ILE A 57 7.15 -8.01 6.81
C ILE A 57 7.48 -9.41 6.28
N GLN A 58 7.52 -10.40 7.18
CA GLN A 58 7.72 -11.79 6.79
C GLN A 58 6.38 -12.44 6.45
N VAL A 59 6.30 -12.98 5.25
CA VAL A 59 5.10 -13.66 4.74
C VAL A 59 5.31 -15.15 4.60
N GLU A 60 4.23 -15.90 4.55
CA GLU A 60 4.21 -17.35 4.41
C GLU A 60 4.95 -17.85 3.15
N LYS A 61 5.38 -19.11 3.17
CA LYS A 61 5.96 -19.77 1.99
C LYS A 61 4.89 -19.89 0.90
N GLY A 62 5.28 -19.71 -0.35
CA GLY A 62 4.35 -19.80 -1.48
C GLY A 62 3.44 -18.57 -1.66
N ALA A 63 3.65 -17.48 -0.93
CA ALA A 63 2.86 -16.25 -1.06
C ALA A 63 2.78 -15.72 -2.49
N THR A 64 3.81 -15.92 -3.32
CA THR A 64 3.85 -15.45 -4.72
C THR A 64 2.81 -16.07 -5.64
N SER A 65 2.19 -17.19 -5.24
CA SER A 65 1.08 -17.81 -5.96
C SER A 65 -0.31 -17.35 -5.46
N LYS A 66 -0.34 -16.41 -4.51
CA LYS A 66 -1.58 -15.90 -3.91
C LYS A 66 -1.82 -14.44 -4.31
N HIS A 67 -3.08 -14.05 -4.30
CA HIS A 67 -3.43 -12.62 -4.36
C HIS A 67 -3.01 -11.91 -3.07
N ILE A 68 -2.69 -10.62 -3.15
CA ILE A 68 -2.22 -9.84 -2.00
C ILE A 68 -3.19 -9.95 -0.80
N LYS A 69 -4.50 -9.92 -1.06
CA LYS A 69 -5.56 -10.04 -0.05
C LYS A 69 -5.55 -11.37 0.74
N ASP A 70 -4.92 -12.42 0.18
CA ASP A 70 -4.92 -13.77 0.74
C ASP A 70 -3.58 -14.14 1.39
N VAL A 71 -2.56 -13.26 1.27
CA VAL A 71 -1.23 -13.49 1.83
C VAL A 71 -1.26 -13.36 3.35
N LYS A 72 -0.84 -14.41 4.04
CA LYS A 72 -0.68 -14.42 5.50
C LYS A 72 0.74 -13.99 5.89
N VAL A 73 0.85 -13.31 7.01
CA VAL A 73 2.12 -13.04 7.65
C VAL A 73 2.47 -14.17 8.62
N VAL A 74 3.76 -14.43 8.78
CA VAL A 74 4.22 -15.45 9.74
C VAL A 74 4.56 -14.79 11.07
N ASP A 75 4.36 -15.52 12.17
CA ASP A 75 4.80 -15.06 13.46
C ASP A 75 6.32 -15.08 13.54
N GLY A 76 6.86 -14.17 14.34
CA GLY A 76 8.30 -14.13 14.54
C GLY A 76 8.80 -12.80 15.11
N PRO A 77 10.09 -12.74 15.40
CA PRO A 77 10.71 -11.57 16.04
C PRO A 77 10.75 -10.34 15.13
N TRP A 78 10.40 -10.47 13.84
CA TRP A 78 10.41 -9.38 12.87
C TRP A 78 9.44 -8.26 13.27
N ARG A 79 8.26 -8.59 13.85
CA ARG A 79 7.27 -7.62 14.33
C ARG A 79 7.91 -6.65 15.33
N LYS A 80 8.47 -7.18 16.40
CA LYS A 80 9.16 -6.39 17.44
C LYS A 80 10.36 -5.61 16.89
N LYS A 81 11.11 -6.22 15.93
CA LYS A 81 12.24 -5.54 15.29
C LYS A 81 11.82 -4.33 14.48
N ILE A 82 10.71 -4.40 13.73
CA ILE A 82 10.19 -3.26 12.98
C ILE A 82 9.70 -2.18 13.94
N VAL A 83 8.86 -2.53 14.92
CA VAL A 83 8.33 -1.56 15.89
C VAL A 83 9.47 -0.82 16.59
N LYS A 84 10.48 -1.55 17.10
CA LYS A 84 11.66 -0.95 17.74
C LYS A 84 12.43 -0.03 16.78
N LYS A 85 12.58 -0.43 15.51
CA LYS A 85 13.26 0.38 14.50
C LYS A 85 12.51 1.69 14.24
N LEU A 86 11.19 1.65 14.10
CA LEU A 86 10.37 2.84 13.89
C LEU A 86 10.41 3.76 15.11
N GLU A 87 10.32 3.19 16.31
CA GLU A 87 10.40 3.93 17.57
C GLU A 87 11.76 4.63 17.74
N GLN A 88 12.86 3.93 17.45
CA GLN A 88 14.21 4.49 17.56
C GLN A 88 14.52 5.59 16.53
N ASN A 89 14.02 5.45 15.31
CA ASN A 89 14.37 6.37 14.21
C ASN A 89 13.34 7.48 14.00
N LEU A 90 12.08 7.25 14.35
CA LEU A 90 10.98 8.19 14.08
C LEU A 90 10.18 8.59 15.33
N GLY A 91 10.46 7.98 16.49
CA GLY A 91 9.75 8.27 17.73
C GLY A 91 8.30 7.76 17.78
N VAL A 92 7.91 6.85 16.88
CA VAL A 92 6.52 6.36 16.76
C VAL A 92 6.40 4.89 17.14
N ASN A 93 5.42 4.56 17.97
CA ASN A 93 5.08 3.18 18.30
C ASN A 93 3.84 2.76 17.50
N LEU A 94 4.03 1.85 16.54
CA LEU A 94 2.99 1.36 15.63
C LEU A 94 2.76 -0.16 15.81
N GLU A 95 2.89 -0.68 17.03
CA GLU A 95 2.73 -2.10 17.33
C GLU A 95 1.36 -2.62 16.87
N HIS A 96 0.29 -1.83 17.02
CA HIS A 96 -1.06 -2.21 16.62
C HIS A 96 -1.17 -2.52 15.13
N ILE A 97 -0.43 -1.83 14.26
CA ILE A 97 -0.41 -2.11 12.81
C ILE A 97 0.19 -3.49 12.54
N TYR A 98 1.23 -3.86 13.27
CA TYR A 98 1.93 -5.13 13.07
C TYR A 98 1.30 -6.31 13.83
N ALA A 99 0.20 -6.12 14.53
CA ALA A 99 -0.54 -7.19 15.20
C ALA A 99 -1.43 -8.02 14.26
N GLN A 100 -1.57 -7.62 12.99
CA GLN A 100 -2.46 -8.26 12.02
C GLN A 100 -1.89 -9.58 11.47
N ASP A 101 -2.77 -10.47 11.01
CA ASP A 101 -2.43 -11.79 10.46
C ASP A 101 -2.30 -11.81 8.94
N LYS A 102 -2.82 -10.80 8.25
CA LYS A 102 -2.73 -10.68 6.80
C LYS A 102 -1.89 -9.48 6.38
N LEU A 103 -1.16 -9.65 5.28
CA LEU A 103 -0.35 -8.59 4.70
C LEU A 103 -1.20 -7.39 4.30
N ILE A 104 -2.37 -7.63 3.69
CA ILE A 104 -3.28 -6.57 3.27
C ILE A 104 -3.71 -5.69 4.45
N ASP A 105 -4.00 -6.28 5.61
CA ASP A 105 -4.48 -5.54 6.77
C ASP A 105 -3.38 -4.63 7.35
N ILE A 106 -2.12 -5.10 7.37
CA ILE A 106 -0.98 -4.26 7.75
C ILE A 106 -0.81 -3.10 6.76
N ASN A 107 -0.89 -3.39 5.46
CA ASN A 107 -0.72 -2.37 4.42
C ASN A 107 -1.82 -1.31 4.50
N ILE A 108 -3.08 -1.71 4.65
CA ILE A 108 -4.20 -0.77 4.76
C ILE A 108 -4.08 0.09 6.02
N GLN A 109 -3.75 -0.50 7.17
CA GLN A 109 -3.54 0.30 8.38
C GLN A 109 -2.36 1.27 8.25
N SER A 110 -1.29 0.88 7.56
CA SER A 110 -0.16 1.77 7.27
C SER A 110 -0.54 2.93 6.34
N ILE A 111 -1.41 2.67 5.35
CA ILE A 111 -1.96 3.69 4.46
C ILE A 111 -2.88 4.63 5.24
N GLU A 112 -3.81 4.10 6.03
CA GLU A 112 -4.75 4.91 6.81
C GLU A 112 -4.03 5.80 7.82
N TYR A 113 -3.00 5.29 8.50
CA TYR A 113 -2.17 6.09 9.40
C TYR A 113 -1.56 7.31 8.69
N CYS A 114 -0.98 7.10 7.50
CA CYS A 114 -0.42 8.22 6.72
C CYS A 114 -1.50 9.16 6.19
N ARG A 115 -2.64 8.64 5.72
CA ARG A 115 -3.77 9.45 5.25
C ARG A 115 -4.30 10.39 6.31
N GLU A 116 -4.44 9.89 7.54
CA GLU A 116 -4.91 10.68 8.68
C GLU A 116 -4.00 11.87 8.95
N ILE A 117 -2.68 11.65 8.99
CA ILE A 117 -1.71 12.73 9.21
C ILE A 117 -1.67 13.72 8.05
N LEU A 118 -1.79 13.22 6.81
CA LEU A 118 -1.80 14.04 5.59
C LEU A 118 -3.15 14.70 5.30
N ASN A 119 -4.19 14.43 6.11
CA ASN A 119 -5.57 14.90 5.92
C ASN A 119 -6.17 14.53 4.55
N ILE A 120 -5.82 13.36 4.00
CA ILE A 120 -6.34 12.88 2.73
C ILE A 120 -7.67 12.17 2.95
N THR A 121 -8.75 12.70 2.40
CA THR A 121 -10.11 12.21 2.57
C THR A 121 -10.65 11.44 1.37
N THR A 122 -9.86 11.26 0.33
CA THR A 122 -10.25 10.52 -0.90
C THR A 122 -10.85 9.15 -0.54
N PRO A 123 -12.07 8.83 -1.01
CA PRO A 123 -12.67 7.52 -0.79
C PRO A 123 -11.80 6.40 -1.32
N MET A 124 -11.68 5.31 -0.54
CA MET A 124 -10.86 4.16 -0.89
C MET A 124 -11.73 2.89 -0.89
N ILE A 125 -11.67 2.11 -1.97
CA ILE A 125 -12.38 0.85 -2.11
C ILE A 125 -11.45 -0.28 -2.58
N TYR A 126 -11.84 -1.52 -2.36
CA TYR A 126 -11.06 -2.68 -2.80
C TYR A 126 -11.53 -3.18 -4.17
N ALA A 127 -10.60 -3.46 -5.08
CA ALA A 127 -10.92 -4.05 -6.37
C ALA A 127 -11.65 -5.39 -6.23
N SER A 128 -11.31 -6.19 -5.21
CA SER A 128 -11.99 -7.46 -4.93
C SER A 128 -13.45 -7.32 -4.47
N LYS A 129 -13.88 -6.12 -4.07
CA LYS A 129 -15.26 -5.82 -3.68
C LYS A 129 -16.07 -5.14 -4.79
N LEU A 130 -15.39 -4.73 -5.86
CA LEU A 130 -16.06 -4.30 -7.06
C LEU A 130 -16.54 -5.55 -7.77
N ASP A 131 -17.83 -5.86 -7.64
CA ASP A 131 -18.46 -6.98 -8.36
C ASP A 131 -18.60 -6.63 -9.85
N LEU A 132 -17.47 -6.66 -10.56
CA LEU A 132 -17.39 -6.52 -12.01
C LEU A 132 -17.54 -7.89 -12.70
N SER A 133 -17.74 -8.95 -11.93
CA SER A 133 -17.82 -10.32 -12.41
C SER A 133 -19.18 -10.96 -12.12
N GLY A 134 -20.22 -10.50 -12.79
CA GLY A 134 -21.26 -11.45 -13.13
C GLY A 134 -20.68 -12.56 -14.04
N PRO A 135 -21.31 -13.72 -14.17
CA PRO A 135 -20.85 -14.80 -15.06
C PRO A 135 -20.62 -14.35 -16.52
N SER A 136 -21.14 -13.20 -16.87
CA SER A 136 -21.03 -12.52 -18.17
C SER A 136 -20.14 -11.26 -18.11
N GLY A 137 -19.28 -11.09 -17.11
CA GLY A 137 -18.47 -9.88 -16.96
C GLY A 137 -17.63 -9.52 -18.19
N LYS A 138 -17.32 -10.51 -19.05
CA LYS A 138 -16.72 -10.26 -20.37
C LYS A 138 -17.68 -9.62 -21.37
N ASP A 139 -18.97 -9.82 -21.20
CA ASP A 139 -20.01 -9.31 -22.12
C ASP A 139 -20.46 -7.89 -21.75
N TYR A 140 -20.19 -7.45 -20.52
CA TYR A 140 -20.51 -6.09 -20.03
C TYR A 140 -19.37 -5.10 -20.13
N LEU A 141 -18.15 -5.54 -20.35
CA LEU A 141 -17.03 -4.68 -20.71
C LEU A 141 -17.13 -4.37 -22.22
N ASP A 142 -18.24 -3.73 -22.63
CA ASP A 142 -18.29 -3.11 -23.93
C ASP A 142 -17.22 -2.01 -23.95
N MET A 143 -16.14 -2.29 -24.68
CA MET A 143 -15.04 -1.33 -24.88
C MET A 143 -15.53 0.00 -25.44
N ASN A 144 -16.77 0.06 -25.97
CA ASN A 144 -17.40 1.31 -26.38
C ASN A 144 -17.73 2.24 -25.20
N TYR A 145 -17.99 1.71 -24.00
CA TYR A 145 -18.15 2.52 -22.78
C TYR A 145 -16.84 3.15 -22.28
N PHE A 146 -15.69 2.63 -22.70
CA PHE A 146 -14.39 3.15 -22.32
C PHE A 146 -13.78 4.08 -23.37
N LYS A 147 -14.47 4.36 -24.48
CA LYS A 147 -13.97 5.27 -25.53
C LYS A 147 -13.72 6.69 -25.06
N ASP A 148 -14.42 7.10 -24.00
CA ASP A 148 -14.32 8.44 -23.42
C ASP A 148 -13.47 8.46 -22.13
N ILE A 149 -12.79 7.33 -21.79
CA ILE A 149 -11.90 7.29 -20.64
C ILE A 149 -10.50 7.65 -21.10
N GLU A 150 -10.05 8.82 -20.72
CA GLU A 150 -8.67 9.24 -20.88
C GLU A 150 -7.80 8.55 -19.84
N VAL A 151 -6.86 7.69 -20.28
CA VAL A 151 -5.86 7.08 -19.42
C VAL A 151 -4.67 8.03 -19.33
N LYS A 152 -4.44 8.59 -18.14
CA LYS A 152 -3.26 9.41 -17.82
C LYS A 152 -2.33 8.65 -16.90
N TYR A 153 -1.05 8.71 -17.20
CA TYR A 153 -0.02 8.25 -16.29
C TYR A 153 0.27 9.36 -15.28
N PHE A 154 0.13 9.05 -14.00
CA PHE A 154 0.45 9.99 -12.94
C PHE A 154 1.96 10.01 -12.71
N GLU A 155 2.57 11.19 -12.83
CA GLU A 155 3.97 11.42 -12.51
C GLU A 155 4.07 12.15 -11.16
N PRO A 156 4.46 11.45 -10.08
CA PRO A 156 4.57 12.06 -8.77
C PRO A 156 5.76 13.02 -8.71
N LYS A 157 5.59 14.12 -8.00
CA LYS A 157 6.66 15.07 -7.70
C LYS A 157 7.19 14.77 -6.30
N VAL A 158 8.24 13.97 -6.22
CA VAL A 158 8.82 13.53 -4.95
C VAL A 158 10.32 13.79 -4.92
N ASP A 159 10.83 14.19 -3.76
CA ASP A 159 12.28 14.40 -3.55
C ASP A 159 13.00 13.08 -3.32
N ASN A 160 12.30 12.07 -2.86
CA ASN A 160 12.85 10.73 -2.61
C ASN A 160 11.76 9.64 -2.65
N TYR A 161 12.21 8.38 -2.66
CA TYR A 161 11.33 7.21 -2.64
C TYR A 161 11.38 6.46 -1.30
N TYR A 162 11.66 7.17 -0.20
CA TYR A 162 11.48 6.60 1.13
C TYR A 162 10.00 6.47 1.46
N SER A 163 9.70 5.71 2.52
CA SER A 163 8.32 5.63 2.97
C SER A 163 7.80 6.99 3.42
N THR A 164 6.55 7.26 3.17
CA THR A 164 5.90 8.49 3.65
C THR A 164 5.98 8.61 5.16
N LEU A 165 5.94 7.49 5.89
CA LEU A 165 6.15 7.47 7.33
C LEU A 165 7.46 8.15 7.73
N TYR A 166 8.54 7.96 6.97
CA TYR A 166 9.81 8.64 7.19
C TYR A 166 9.69 10.15 6.94
N ASN A 167 9.05 10.54 5.82
CA ASN A 167 8.95 11.96 5.44
C ASN A 167 8.10 12.79 6.40
N ILE A 168 7.05 12.21 7.00
CA ILE A 168 6.14 12.92 7.93
C ILE A 168 6.66 13.01 9.37
N HIS A 169 7.70 12.23 9.75
CA HIS A 169 8.26 12.20 11.09
C HIS A 169 9.71 12.72 11.17
N LYS A 170 10.24 13.27 10.06
CA LYS A 170 11.54 13.95 9.99
C LYS A 170 11.40 15.45 9.75
#